data_45953e2cd45582d08f5d7843329347f6
#
_entry.id   45953e2cd45582d08f5d7843329347f6
#
_cell.length_a   1.000
_cell.length_b   1.000
_cell.length_c   1.000
_cell.angle_alpha   90.00
_cell.angle_beta   90.00
_cell.angle_gamma   90.00
#
_symmetry.space_group_name_H-M   'P 1'
#
loop_
_entity.id
_entity.type
_entity.pdbx_description
1 polymer ?
#
loop_
_entity_poly.entity_id
_entity_poly.type
_entity_poly.pdbx_seq_one_letter_code
_entity_poly.pdbx_strand_id
1 'polypeptide(L)'
;MTVKAQESRLWQKVKKGLNKCFLTRIESSTINGIPDIHAVTDSEVFWIELKSDEANYPKLNKWQIVWINKYIKAGGKVIILDETLSKRSLKLY
;
A
#
# COMPACT_ATOMS: atom_id res chain seq x y z
N MET A 1 3.69 -15.26 13.50
CA MET A 1 3.09 -14.85 12.20
C MET A 1 4.15 -14.23 11.33
N THR A 2 4.26 -14.63 10.08
CA THR A 2 5.23 -14.06 9.15
C THR A 2 4.76 -12.70 8.61
N VAL A 3 5.69 -11.90 8.11
CA VAL A 3 5.37 -10.61 7.50
C VAL A 3 4.39 -10.79 6.33
N LYS A 4 4.62 -11.81 5.52
CA LYS A 4 3.74 -12.12 4.37
C LYS A 4 2.31 -12.42 4.82
N ALA A 5 2.14 -13.18 5.90
CA ALA A 5 0.81 -13.48 6.44
C ALA A 5 0.12 -12.23 6.98
N GLN A 6 0.88 -11.33 7.60
CA GLN A 6 0.35 -10.05 8.11
C GLN A 6 -0.09 -9.14 6.98
N GLU A 7 0.69 -9.06 5.90
CA GLU A 7 0.32 -8.26 4.73
C GLU A 7 -0.92 -8.82 4.05
N SER A 8 -1.06 -10.16 3.98
CA SER A 8 -2.24 -10.79 3.43
C SER A 8 -3.49 -10.44 4.24
N ARG A 9 -3.37 -10.43 5.57
CA ARG A 9 -4.47 -10.04 6.45
C ARG A 9 -4.84 -8.57 6.27
N LEU A 10 -3.84 -7.71 6.12
CA LEU A 10 -4.06 -6.29 5.87
C LEU A 10 -4.79 -6.08 4.53
N TRP A 11 -4.42 -6.85 3.51
CA TRP A 11 -5.10 -6.84 2.21
C TRP A 11 -6.59 -7.17 2.36
N GLN A 12 -6.94 -8.17 3.18
CA GLN A 12 -8.35 -8.51 3.42
C GLN A 12 -9.11 -7.36 4.09
N LYS A 13 -8.46 -6.66 5.04
CA LYS A 13 -9.06 -5.47 5.66
C LYS A 13 -9.31 -4.36 4.66
N VAL A 14 -8.36 -4.12 3.77
CA VAL A 14 -8.48 -3.09 2.73
C VAL A 14 -9.64 -3.42 1.80
N LYS A 15 -9.77 -4.66 1.36
CA LYS A 15 -10.88 -5.07 0.50
C LYS A 15 -12.23 -4.82 1.15
N LYS A 16 -12.35 -5.09 2.45
CA LYS A 16 -13.59 -4.84 3.18
C LYS A 16 -13.89 -3.35 3.31
N GLY A 17 -12.87 -2.56 3.66
CA GLY A 17 -13.04 -1.13 3.88
C GLY A 17 -13.29 -0.33 2.62
N LEU A 18 -12.76 -0.78 1.49
CA LEU A 18 -12.85 -0.09 0.20
C LEU A 18 -13.67 -0.91 -0.81
N ASN A 19 -14.77 -1.49 -0.35
CA ASN A 19 -15.56 -2.39 -1.18
C ASN A 19 -16.24 -1.71 -2.37
N LYS A 20 -16.32 -0.38 -2.39
CA LYS A 20 -16.87 0.38 -3.52
C LYS A 20 -15.79 0.78 -4.53
N CYS A 21 -14.54 0.48 -4.27
CA CYS A 21 -13.43 0.77 -5.17
C CYS A 21 -13.11 -0.45 -6.01
N PHE A 22 -12.64 -0.21 -7.23
CA PHE A 22 -12.07 -1.29 -8.04
C PHE A 22 -10.61 -1.45 -7.64
N LEU A 23 -10.30 -2.54 -6.96
CA LEU A 23 -8.96 -2.81 -6.44
C LEU A 23 -8.31 -3.94 -7.21
N THR A 24 -7.06 -3.73 -7.62
CA THR A 24 -6.26 -4.77 -8.26
C THR A 24 -4.97 -4.94 -7.48
N ARG A 25 -4.77 -6.11 -6.91
CA ARG A 25 -3.52 -6.42 -6.22
C ARG A 25 -2.46 -6.78 -7.25
N ILE A 26 -1.34 -6.08 -7.18
CA ILE A 26 -0.22 -6.28 -8.08
C ILE A 26 0.87 -7.06 -7.36
N GLU A 27 1.29 -8.17 -7.95
CA GLU A 27 2.43 -8.95 -7.45
C GLU A 27 3.45 -8.97 -8.58
N SER A 28 4.45 -8.09 -8.51
CA SER A 28 5.46 -7.99 -9.55
C SER A 28 6.80 -8.50 -9.04
N SER A 29 7.38 -9.45 -9.77
CA SER A 29 8.74 -9.92 -9.53
C SER A 29 9.74 -9.24 -10.47
N THR A 30 9.28 -8.45 -11.43
CA THR A 30 10.14 -7.83 -12.44
C THR A 30 10.27 -6.32 -12.28
N ILE A 31 9.32 -5.67 -11.64
CA ILE A 31 9.36 -4.22 -11.41
C ILE A 31 9.57 -3.96 -9.93
N ASN A 32 10.71 -3.39 -9.58
CA ASN A 32 11.01 -3.06 -8.20
C ASN A 32 10.30 -1.78 -7.77
N GLY A 33 9.70 -1.81 -6.59
CA GLY A 33 9.15 -0.62 -5.96
C GLY A 33 7.73 -0.26 -6.35
N ILE A 34 7.10 -1.01 -7.26
CA ILE A 34 5.70 -0.74 -7.60
C ILE A 34 4.81 -1.02 -6.36
N PRO A 35 3.86 -0.13 -6.04
CA PRO A 35 2.96 -0.37 -4.91
C PRO A 35 2.09 -1.61 -5.08
N ASP A 36 1.54 -2.10 -3.97
CA ASP A 36 0.85 -3.39 -3.91
C ASP A 36 -0.52 -3.40 -4.59
N ILE A 37 -1.23 -2.28 -4.58
CA ILE A 37 -2.62 -2.23 -5.03
C ILE A 37 -2.84 -1.04 -5.94
N HIS A 38 -3.50 -1.29 -7.07
CA HIS A 38 -4.02 -0.24 -7.94
C HIS A 38 -5.51 -0.07 -7.62
N ALA A 39 -5.93 1.16 -7.35
CA ALA A 39 -7.28 1.46 -6.93
C ALA A 39 -7.94 2.48 -7.85
N VAL A 40 -9.19 2.23 -8.19
CA VAL A 40 -9.99 3.13 -9.02
C VAL A 40 -11.33 3.36 -8.34
N THR A 41 -11.72 4.63 -8.23
CA THR A 41 -13.05 5.03 -7.79
C THR A 41 -13.77 5.75 -8.93
N ASP A 42 -14.96 6.25 -8.68
CA ASP A 42 -15.72 7.01 -9.69
C ASP A 42 -14.96 8.26 -10.18
N SER A 43 -14.11 8.83 -9.34
CA SER A 43 -13.46 10.11 -9.63
C SER A 43 -11.94 10.10 -9.55
N GLU A 44 -11.33 9.01 -9.06
CA GLU A 44 -9.90 8.98 -8.80
C GLU A 44 -9.26 7.66 -9.16
N VAL A 45 -7.97 7.73 -9.49
CA VAL A 45 -7.09 6.58 -9.66
C VAL A 45 -5.89 6.80 -8.74
N PHE A 46 -5.55 5.80 -7.95
CA PHE A 46 -4.40 5.91 -7.04
C PHE A 46 -3.82 4.54 -6.73
N TRP A 47 -2.63 4.55 -6.13
CA TRP A 47 -1.96 3.33 -5.69
C TRP A 47 -1.92 3.27 -4.17
N ILE A 48 -1.94 2.07 -3.63
CA ILE A 48 -1.83 1.84 -2.19
C ILE A 48 -0.65 0.91 -1.95
N GLU A 49 0.28 1.35 -1.09
CA GLU A 49 1.37 0.52 -0.60
C GLU A 49 1.00 0.03 0.79
N LEU A 50 1.04 -1.28 1.00
CA LEU A 50 0.72 -1.88 2.29
C LEU A 50 1.99 -2.11 3.09
N LYS A 51 1.98 -1.69 4.34
CA LYS A 51 3.06 -1.92 5.30
C LYS A 51 2.49 -2.46 6.60
N SER A 52 3.24 -3.36 7.22
CA SER A 52 2.85 -3.96 8.49
C SER A 52 4.12 -4.12 9.31
N ASP A 53 4.41 -3.15 10.19
CA ASP A 53 5.64 -3.15 10.97
C ASP A 53 5.43 -2.46 12.32
N GLU A 54 6.48 -2.42 13.14
CA GLU A 54 6.44 -1.83 14.48
C GLU A 54 6.97 -0.39 14.51
N ALA A 55 7.38 0.15 13.38
CA ALA A 55 7.94 1.50 13.33
C ALA A 55 6.85 2.56 13.50
N ASN A 56 7.25 3.75 13.96
CA ASN A 56 6.35 4.88 14.08
C ASN A 56 5.97 5.48 12.72
N TYR A 57 6.67 5.07 11.69
CA TYR A 57 6.44 5.49 10.30
C TYR A 57 6.73 4.32 9.38
N PRO A 58 6.13 4.26 8.18
CA PRO A 58 6.36 3.16 7.27
C PRO A 58 7.80 3.15 6.75
N LYS A 59 8.42 1.97 6.73
CA LYS A 59 9.76 1.81 6.19
C LYS A 59 9.67 1.43 4.73
N LEU A 60 10.07 2.32 3.86
CA LEU A 60 10.11 2.08 2.43
C LEU A 60 11.54 1.79 2.00
N ASN A 61 11.74 0.81 1.10
CA ASN A 61 13.05 0.60 0.52
C ASN A 61 13.31 1.65 -0.58
N LYS A 62 14.56 1.72 -1.05
CA LYS A 62 14.93 2.77 -2.01
C LYS A 62 14.15 2.68 -3.33
N TRP A 63 13.80 1.48 -3.77
CA TRP A 63 13.05 1.30 -5.01
C TRP A 63 11.63 1.81 -4.89
N GLN A 64 11.02 1.58 -3.74
CA GLN A 64 9.67 2.10 -3.44
C GLN A 64 9.69 3.63 -3.39
N ILE A 65 10.68 4.22 -2.74
CA ILE A 65 10.81 5.67 -2.67
C ILE A 65 10.98 6.27 -4.07
N VAL A 66 11.84 5.69 -4.90
CA VAL A 66 12.08 6.18 -6.25
C VAL A 66 10.82 6.10 -7.09
N TRP A 67 10.14 4.95 -7.06
CA TRP A 67 8.93 4.75 -7.85
C TRP A 67 7.82 5.71 -7.43
N ILE A 68 7.58 5.81 -6.12
CA ILE A 68 6.52 6.67 -5.57
C ILE A 68 6.79 8.13 -5.90
N ASN A 69 8.03 8.59 -5.72
CA ASN A 69 8.38 9.98 -6.00
C ASN A 69 8.20 10.34 -7.47
N LYS A 70 8.58 9.44 -8.37
CA LYS A 70 8.38 9.66 -9.80
C LYS A 70 6.90 9.73 -10.15
N TYR A 71 6.10 8.85 -9.56
CA TYR A 71 4.67 8.80 -9.82
C TYR A 71 3.96 10.06 -9.33
N ILE A 72 4.28 10.51 -8.11
CA ILE A 72 3.71 11.73 -7.54
C ILE A 72 4.14 12.94 -8.34
N LYS A 73 5.40 13.01 -8.75
CA LYS A 73 5.90 14.11 -9.57
C LYS A 73 5.18 14.22 -10.90
N ALA A 74 4.77 13.09 -11.46
CA ALA A 74 4.01 13.03 -12.70
C ALA A 74 2.53 13.35 -12.52
N GLY A 75 2.08 13.65 -11.31
CA GLY A 75 0.69 14.01 -11.02
C GLY A 75 -0.15 12.88 -10.44
N GLY A 76 0.45 11.74 -10.15
CA GLY A 76 -0.26 10.60 -9.57
C GLY A 76 -0.44 10.71 -8.07
N LYS A 77 -1.25 9.81 -7.52
CA LYS A 77 -1.52 9.72 -6.08
C LYS A 77 -1.10 8.35 -5.55
N VAL A 78 -0.42 8.35 -4.41
CA VAL A 78 -0.05 7.12 -3.71
C VAL A 78 -0.39 7.29 -2.23
N ILE A 79 -1.02 6.27 -1.67
CA ILE A 79 -1.34 6.22 -0.25
C ILE A 79 -0.53 5.09 0.36
N ILE A 80 0.08 5.33 1.50
CA ILE A 80 0.76 4.29 2.27
C ILE A 80 -0.11 3.96 3.47
N LEU A 81 -0.53 2.72 3.54
CA LEU A 81 -1.36 2.22 4.62
C LEU A 81 -0.53 1.29 5.48
N ASP A 82 -0.27 1.72 6.70
CA ASP A 82 0.59 1.00 7.63
C ASP A 82 -0.21 0.50 8.83
N GLU A 83 -0.11 -0.79 9.12
CA GLU A 83 -0.66 -1.36 10.33
C GLU A 83 0.45 -1.59 11.34
N THR A 84 0.38 -0.93 12.48
CA THR A 84 1.31 -1.18 13.58
C THR A 84 0.96 -2.51 14.23
N LEU A 85 1.88 -3.47 14.20
CA LEU A 85 1.62 -4.85 14.61
C LEU A 85 1.19 -4.98 16.07
N SER A 86 1.84 -4.26 16.98
CA SER A 86 1.54 -4.34 18.40
C SER A 86 0.20 -3.74 18.77
N LYS A 87 -0.20 -2.68 18.09
CA LYS A 87 -1.44 -1.95 18.40
C LYS A 87 -2.55 -2.23 17.40
N ARG A 88 -2.25 -2.87 16.31
CA ARG A 88 -3.17 -3.14 15.21
C ARG A 88 -3.91 -1.89 14.72
N SER A 89 -3.27 -0.75 14.86
CA SER A 89 -3.85 0.50 14.38
C SER A 89 -3.38 0.78 12.95
N LEU A 90 -4.28 1.32 12.13
CA LEU A 90 -4.00 1.67 10.74
C LEU A 90 -3.64 3.15 10.66
N LYS A 91 -2.57 3.45 9.94
CA LYS A 91 -2.15 4.83 9.68
C LYS A 91 -2.06 5.07 8.19
N LEU A 92 -2.53 6.23 7.77
CA LEU A 92 -2.56 6.66 6.38
C LEU A 92 -1.51 7.74 6.18
N TYR A 93 -0.69 7.55 5.18
CA TYR A 93 0.36 8.52 4.85
C TYR A 93 0.22 9.05 3.42
#